data_1e2208d37102391fc205150f8ff46815
#
_entry.id   1e2208d37102391fc205150f8ff46815
#
_cell.length_a   1.000
_cell.length_b   1.000
_cell.length_c   1.000
_cell.angle_alpha   90.00
_cell.angle_beta   90.00
_cell.angle_gamma   90.00
#
_symmetry.space_group_name_H-M   'P 1'
#
loop_
_entity.id
_entity.type
_entity.pdbx_description
1 polymer ?
#
loop_
_entity_poly.entity_id
_entity_poly.type
_entity_poly.pdbx_seq_one_letter_code
_entity_poly.pdbx_strand_id
1 'polypeptide(L)'
;MITTIGVVGAGQMGNGIAHVCAVAGYTVRMLDVGQDAVDRGLRTIGGNLDRQVSKGVITAEQKAATLARISTGLDYALFGDCDLVIEAAPENESLKREVFKKLCPVLKPEALIASNTSSISITRLAAMTDRPAKFIGMHFMNPVPIMKLVEIIRGIAT
;
A
#
# COMPACT_ATOMS: atom_id res chain seq x y z
N MET A 1 6.55 -16.48 -1.82
CA MET A 1 6.58 -15.49 -2.93
C MET A 1 5.48 -14.46 -2.68
N ILE A 2 5.73 -13.17 -2.92
CA ILE A 2 4.72 -12.11 -2.77
C ILE A 2 3.95 -12.00 -4.08
N THR A 3 2.64 -12.17 -4.03
CA THR A 3 1.73 -12.03 -5.20
C THR A 3 0.60 -11.04 -4.94
N THR A 4 0.15 -10.93 -3.69
CA THR A 4 -0.95 -10.06 -3.29
C THR A 4 -0.47 -9.03 -2.27
N ILE A 5 -0.66 -7.75 -2.60
CA ILE A 5 -0.22 -6.62 -1.78
C ILE A 5 -1.44 -5.82 -1.32
N GLY A 6 -1.52 -5.57 -0.03
CA GLY A 6 -2.49 -4.66 0.56
C GLY A 6 -1.91 -3.27 0.74
N VAL A 7 -2.76 -2.25 0.64
CA VAL A 7 -2.40 -0.86 0.90
C VAL A 7 -3.44 -0.25 1.83
N VAL A 8 -3.00 0.21 2.97
CA VAL A 8 -3.85 0.94 3.93
C VAL A 8 -3.71 2.43 3.67
N GLY A 9 -4.78 3.04 3.22
CA GLY A 9 -4.84 4.43 2.80
C GLY A 9 -4.98 4.57 1.29
N ALA A 10 -5.91 5.40 0.84
CA ALA A 10 -6.16 5.69 -0.58
C ALA A 10 -5.84 7.15 -0.94
N GLY A 11 -5.16 7.86 -0.05
CA GLY A 11 -4.66 9.21 -0.28
C GLY A 11 -3.55 9.25 -1.32
N GLN A 12 -2.85 10.37 -1.42
CA GLN A 12 -1.84 10.60 -2.46
C GLN A 12 -0.76 9.50 -2.49
N MET A 13 -0.22 9.12 -1.33
CA MET A 13 0.80 8.08 -1.27
C MET A 13 0.19 6.69 -1.47
N GLY A 14 -0.90 6.36 -0.79
CA GLY A 14 -1.54 5.05 -0.86
C GLY A 14 -2.02 4.69 -2.26
N ASN A 15 -2.70 5.61 -2.96
CA ASN A 15 -3.13 5.33 -4.33
C ASN A 15 -1.95 5.21 -5.29
N GLY A 16 -0.88 6.00 -5.08
CA GLY A 16 0.34 5.89 -5.88
C GLY A 16 1.03 4.53 -5.69
N ILE A 17 1.12 4.05 -4.45
CA ILE A 17 1.68 2.74 -4.12
C ILE A 17 0.84 1.61 -4.76
N ALA A 18 -0.48 1.68 -4.62
CA ALA A 18 -1.40 0.73 -5.26
C ALA A 18 -1.22 0.71 -6.79
N HIS A 19 -1.10 1.89 -7.39
CA HIS A 19 -0.86 2.06 -8.83
C HIS A 19 0.40 1.31 -9.28
N VAL A 20 1.55 1.60 -8.67
CA VAL A 20 2.82 1.01 -9.12
C VAL A 20 2.89 -0.49 -8.87
N CYS A 21 2.29 -0.96 -7.78
CA CYS A 21 2.22 -2.39 -7.50
C CYS A 21 1.36 -3.13 -8.55
N ALA A 22 0.22 -2.54 -8.91
CA ALA A 22 -0.67 -3.12 -9.93
C ALA A 22 -0.04 -3.11 -11.32
N VAL A 23 0.65 -2.03 -11.70
CA VAL A 23 1.40 -1.96 -12.96
C VAL A 23 2.49 -3.05 -13.01
N ALA A 24 3.14 -3.31 -11.88
CA ALA A 24 4.16 -4.35 -11.77
C ALA A 24 3.60 -5.78 -11.83
N GLY A 25 2.29 -5.96 -11.82
CA GLY A 25 1.65 -7.26 -11.98
C GLY A 25 1.11 -7.89 -10.71
N TYR A 26 1.22 -7.20 -9.56
CA TYR A 26 0.68 -7.70 -8.30
C TYR A 26 -0.84 -7.55 -8.24
N THR A 27 -1.50 -8.47 -7.55
CA THR A 27 -2.88 -8.27 -7.11
C THR A 27 -2.86 -7.29 -5.94
N VAL A 28 -3.69 -6.25 -5.99
CA VAL A 28 -3.67 -5.17 -5.00
C VAL A 28 -5.02 -5.05 -4.30
N ARG A 29 -4.97 -4.89 -2.98
CA ARG A 29 -6.12 -4.61 -2.12
C ARG A 29 -5.90 -3.23 -1.49
N MET A 30 -6.73 -2.25 -1.80
CA MET A 30 -6.61 -0.89 -1.26
C MET A 30 -7.80 -0.56 -0.36
N LEU A 31 -7.53 -0.08 0.84
CA LEU A 31 -8.54 0.23 1.85
C LEU A 31 -8.38 1.66 2.34
N ASP A 32 -9.51 2.31 2.62
CA ASP A 32 -9.55 3.55 3.40
C ASP A 32 -10.80 3.54 4.31
N VAL A 33 -10.94 4.59 5.13
CA VAL A 33 -12.00 4.67 6.14
C VAL A 33 -13.38 4.97 5.56
N GLY A 34 -13.45 5.55 4.36
CA GLY A 34 -14.72 5.91 3.71
C GLY A 34 -14.71 5.66 2.21
N GLN A 35 -15.91 5.42 1.67
CA GLN A 35 -16.09 5.13 0.24
C GLN A 35 -15.59 6.29 -0.64
N ASP A 36 -15.82 7.54 -0.20
CA ASP A 36 -15.36 8.71 -0.95
C ASP A 36 -13.83 8.75 -1.12
N ALA A 37 -13.09 8.36 -0.08
CA ALA A 37 -11.63 8.32 -0.13
C ALA A 37 -11.16 7.24 -1.11
N VAL A 38 -11.76 6.07 -1.06
CA VAL A 38 -11.48 4.96 -1.98
C VAL A 38 -11.78 5.35 -3.42
N ASP A 39 -12.92 5.96 -3.66
CA ASP A 39 -13.35 6.38 -5.01
C ASP A 39 -12.42 7.45 -5.58
N ARG A 40 -12.01 8.43 -4.76
CA ARG A 40 -11.03 9.43 -5.18
C ARG A 40 -9.68 8.79 -5.52
N GLY A 41 -9.24 7.83 -4.70
CA GLY A 41 -8.00 7.09 -4.96
C GLY A 41 -8.04 6.37 -6.31
N LEU A 42 -9.13 5.67 -6.60
CA LEU A 42 -9.32 4.99 -7.88
C LEU A 42 -9.36 5.96 -9.06
N ARG A 43 -10.04 7.10 -8.92
CA ARG A 43 -10.06 8.14 -9.97
C ARG A 43 -8.66 8.68 -10.24
N THR A 44 -7.87 8.91 -9.20
CA THR A 44 -6.49 9.39 -9.34
C THR A 44 -5.64 8.36 -10.07
N ILE A 45 -5.75 7.09 -9.72
CA ILE A 45 -5.05 5.99 -10.41
C ILE A 45 -5.45 5.96 -11.89
N GLY A 46 -6.75 6.00 -12.19
CA GLY A 46 -7.25 5.99 -13.56
C GLY A 46 -6.72 7.17 -14.39
N GLY A 47 -6.73 8.38 -13.82
CA GLY A 47 -6.18 9.56 -14.49
C GLY A 47 -4.68 9.48 -14.73
N ASN A 48 -3.91 8.97 -13.79
CA ASN A 48 -2.46 8.77 -13.95
C ASN A 48 -2.15 7.69 -14.99
N LEU A 49 -2.94 6.61 -15.03
CA LEU A 49 -2.81 5.59 -16.06
C LEU A 49 -3.14 6.15 -17.45
N ASP A 50 -4.15 7.00 -17.56
CA ASP A 50 -4.48 7.68 -18.82
C ASP A 50 -3.33 8.53 -19.34
N ARG A 51 -2.63 9.24 -18.44
CA ARG A 51 -1.43 10.01 -18.82
C ARG A 51 -0.30 9.10 -19.29
N GLN A 52 -0.11 7.96 -18.65
CA GLN A 52 0.90 6.98 -19.06
C GLN A 52 0.58 6.38 -20.42
N VAL A 53 -0.69 6.12 -20.73
CA VAL A 53 -1.12 5.69 -22.07
C VAL A 53 -0.85 6.79 -23.10
N SER A 54 -1.24 8.03 -22.80
CA SER A 54 -1.02 9.18 -23.69
C SER A 54 0.45 9.42 -24.00
N LYS A 55 1.34 9.16 -23.05
CA LYS A 55 2.79 9.31 -23.22
C LYS A 55 3.47 8.07 -23.83
N GLY A 56 2.72 7.02 -24.13
CA GLY A 56 3.25 5.78 -24.68
C GLY A 56 4.04 4.94 -23.69
N VAL A 57 3.92 5.20 -22.38
CA VAL A 57 4.62 4.43 -21.33
C VAL A 57 3.99 3.04 -21.14
N ILE A 58 2.66 2.99 -21.23
CA ILE A 58 1.88 1.74 -21.20
C ILE A 58 0.84 1.75 -22.33
N THR A 59 0.31 0.58 -22.68
CA THR A 59 -0.78 0.44 -23.66
C THR A 59 -2.15 0.57 -22.97
N ALA A 60 -3.21 0.77 -23.76
CA ALA A 60 -4.58 0.76 -23.26
C ALA A 60 -4.94 -0.60 -22.62
N GLU A 61 -4.44 -1.69 -23.19
CA GLU A 61 -4.63 -3.04 -22.64
C GLU A 61 -3.93 -3.21 -21.30
N GLN A 62 -2.74 -2.65 -21.15
CA GLN A 62 -2.00 -2.66 -19.87
C GLN A 62 -2.73 -1.84 -18.81
N LYS A 63 -3.33 -0.69 -19.17
CA LYS A 63 -4.18 0.09 -18.26
C LYS A 63 -5.36 -0.75 -17.77
N ALA A 64 -6.10 -1.38 -18.68
CA ALA A 64 -7.25 -2.22 -18.33
C ALA A 64 -6.84 -3.38 -17.39
N ALA A 65 -5.74 -4.06 -17.70
CA ALA A 65 -5.21 -5.15 -16.88
C ALA A 65 -4.78 -4.65 -15.48
N THR A 66 -4.16 -3.46 -15.41
CA THR A 66 -3.74 -2.85 -14.15
C THR A 66 -4.93 -2.56 -13.26
N LEU A 67 -5.97 -1.91 -13.79
CA LEU A 67 -7.19 -1.61 -13.03
C LEU A 67 -7.89 -2.88 -12.56
N ALA A 68 -7.89 -3.93 -13.36
CA ALA A 68 -8.48 -5.22 -13.02
C ALA A 68 -7.77 -5.91 -11.83
N ARG A 69 -6.50 -5.58 -11.56
CA ARG A 69 -5.75 -6.12 -10.44
C ARG A 69 -6.06 -5.44 -9.10
N ILE A 70 -6.74 -4.30 -9.10
CA ILE A 70 -7.01 -3.50 -7.90
C ILE A 70 -8.42 -3.78 -7.41
N SER A 71 -8.54 -4.26 -6.17
CA SER A 71 -9.80 -4.35 -5.43
C SER A 71 -9.74 -3.38 -4.26
N THR A 72 -10.90 -2.86 -3.87
CA THR A 72 -11.01 -1.89 -2.80
C THR A 72 -12.03 -2.31 -1.76
N GLY A 73 -11.94 -1.74 -0.57
CA GLY A 73 -12.91 -1.99 0.49
C GLY A 73 -12.70 -1.08 1.67
N LEU A 74 -13.58 -1.22 2.66
CA LEU A 74 -13.59 -0.46 3.91
C LEU A 74 -13.32 -1.33 5.13
N ASP A 75 -13.37 -2.65 4.97
CA ASP A 75 -13.17 -3.62 6.03
C ASP A 75 -11.78 -4.24 5.92
N TYR A 76 -11.06 -4.33 7.04
CA TYR A 76 -9.72 -4.92 7.12
C TYR A 76 -9.69 -6.41 6.73
N ALA A 77 -10.81 -7.13 6.77
CA ALA A 77 -10.92 -8.49 6.26
C ALA A 77 -10.46 -8.63 4.79
N LEU A 78 -10.49 -7.52 4.04
CA LEU A 78 -9.96 -7.43 2.67
C LEU A 78 -8.50 -7.92 2.57
N PHE A 79 -7.73 -7.80 3.62
CA PHE A 79 -6.30 -8.12 3.65
C PHE A 79 -5.97 -9.58 4.01
N GLY A 80 -6.99 -10.42 4.21
CA GLY A 80 -6.79 -11.79 4.69
C GLY A 80 -5.92 -12.67 3.78
N ASP A 81 -5.87 -12.39 2.49
CA ASP A 81 -5.05 -13.13 1.50
C ASP A 81 -3.76 -12.41 1.12
N CYS A 82 -3.45 -11.27 1.74
CA CYS A 82 -2.25 -10.50 1.39
C CYS A 82 -0.97 -11.17 1.90
N ASP A 83 0.07 -11.09 1.09
CA ASP A 83 1.44 -11.51 1.44
C ASP A 83 2.23 -10.38 2.08
N LEU A 84 1.92 -9.14 1.70
CA LEU A 84 2.52 -7.91 2.20
C LEU A 84 1.42 -6.86 2.31
N VAL A 85 1.38 -6.13 3.41
CA VAL A 85 0.52 -4.95 3.53
C VAL A 85 1.38 -3.73 3.81
N ILE A 86 1.21 -2.69 3.01
CA ILE A 86 1.93 -1.42 3.12
C ILE A 86 1.00 -0.38 3.75
N GLU A 87 1.35 0.10 4.93
CA GLU A 87 0.62 1.14 5.64
C GLU A 87 1.03 2.50 5.07
N ALA A 88 0.06 3.25 4.56
CA ALA A 88 0.23 4.58 4.00
C ALA A 88 -0.81 5.57 4.59
N ALA A 89 -1.15 5.36 5.87
CA ALA A 89 -2.00 6.28 6.63
C ALA A 89 -1.26 7.57 6.97
N PRO A 90 -1.97 8.65 7.37
CA PRO A 90 -1.32 9.90 7.76
C PRO A 90 -0.23 9.73 8.81
N GLU A 91 0.76 10.63 8.80
CA GLU A 91 1.95 10.56 9.66
C GLU A 91 1.62 10.93 11.11
N ASN A 92 0.88 10.05 11.75
CA ASN A 92 0.42 10.14 13.13
C ASN A 92 0.58 8.78 13.79
N GLU A 93 1.42 8.71 14.83
CA GLU A 93 1.78 7.44 15.47
C GLU A 93 0.59 6.74 16.11
N SER A 94 -0.31 7.50 16.74
CA SER A 94 -1.53 6.93 17.35
C SER A 94 -2.46 6.32 16.31
N LEU A 95 -2.60 6.98 15.16
CA LEU A 95 -3.41 6.49 14.06
C LEU A 95 -2.82 5.21 13.47
N LYS A 96 -1.50 5.16 13.30
CA LYS A 96 -0.82 3.94 12.82
C LYS A 96 -0.99 2.79 13.80
N ARG A 97 -0.95 3.06 15.09
CA ARG A 97 -1.23 2.06 16.14
C ARG A 97 -2.61 1.45 15.97
N GLU A 98 -3.63 2.27 15.74
CA GLU A 98 -5.00 1.78 15.51
C GLU A 98 -5.10 0.96 14.21
N VAL A 99 -4.39 1.37 13.16
CA VAL A 99 -4.29 0.59 11.92
C VAL A 99 -3.73 -0.79 12.20
N PHE A 100 -2.61 -0.89 12.91
CA PHE A 100 -1.98 -2.19 13.19
C PHE A 100 -2.84 -3.06 14.10
N LYS A 101 -3.58 -2.49 15.04
CA LYS A 101 -4.55 -3.20 15.87
C LYS A 101 -5.63 -3.90 15.05
N LYS A 102 -6.09 -3.27 13.99
CA LYS A 102 -7.12 -3.83 13.09
C LYS A 102 -6.53 -4.78 12.06
N LEU A 103 -5.30 -4.53 11.65
CA LEU A 103 -4.62 -5.26 10.58
C LEU A 103 -4.09 -6.62 11.04
N CYS A 104 -3.39 -6.66 12.17
CA CYS A 104 -2.71 -7.88 12.62
C CYS A 104 -3.64 -9.09 12.78
N PRO A 105 -4.85 -8.96 13.36
CA PRO A 105 -5.73 -10.11 13.54
C PRO A 105 -6.25 -10.75 12.24
N VAL A 106 -6.28 -10.00 11.13
CA VAL A 106 -6.84 -10.49 9.86
C VAL A 106 -5.77 -11.04 8.93
N LEU A 107 -4.50 -10.73 9.17
CA LEU A 107 -3.40 -11.18 8.31
C LEU A 107 -3.05 -12.64 8.60
N LYS A 108 -2.68 -13.36 7.53
CA LYS A 108 -2.11 -14.70 7.68
C LYS A 108 -0.74 -14.61 8.40
N PRO A 109 -0.33 -15.69 9.12
CA PRO A 109 0.86 -15.62 9.99
C PRO A 109 2.16 -15.24 9.29
N GLU A 110 2.32 -15.62 8.02
CA GLU A 110 3.53 -15.35 7.24
C GLU A 110 3.54 -13.99 6.55
N ALA A 111 2.42 -13.26 6.57
CA ALA A 111 2.33 -11.95 5.92
C ALA A 111 3.28 -10.93 6.52
N LEU A 112 3.87 -10.11 5.64
CA LEU A 112 4.75 -9.01 6.00
C LEU A 112 3.95 -7.72 6.15
N ILE A 113 4.43 -6.83 7.01
CA ILE A 113 3.90 -5.47 7.14
C ILE A 113 5.01 -4.49 6.82
N ALA A 114 4.68 -3.46 6.04
CA ALA A 114 5.58 -2.35 5.77
C ALA A 114 4.88 -1.04 6.12
N SER A 115 5.66 -0.02 6.48
CA SER A 115 5.16 1.34 6.66
C SER A 115 5.87 2.28 5.71
N ASN A 116 5.10 3.17 5.09
CA ASN A 116 5.60 4.25 4.22
C ASN A 116 6.04 5.49 5.02
N THR A 117 6.15 5.39 6.33
CA THR A 117 6.57 6.53 7.15
C THR A 117 7.90 7.13 6.69
N SER A 118 8.00 8.46 6.73
CA SER A 118 9.24 9.19 6.44
C SER A 118 10.05 9.52 7.69
N SER A 119 9.42 9.53 8.86
CA SER A 119 10.01 10.11 10.06
C SER A 119 9.86 9.29 11.34
N ILE A 120 8.88 8.37 11.41
CA ILE A 120 8.63 7.59 12.62
C ILE A 120 9.57 6.37 12.65
N SER A 121 10.11 6.07 13.82
CA SER A 121 11.00 4.91 14.01
C SER A 121 10.32 3.61 13.59
N ILE A 122 10.94 2.87 12.69
CA ILE A 122 10.47 1.55 12.24
C ILE A 122 10.45 0.57 13.42
N THR A 123 11.45 0.61 14.28
CA THR A 123 11.49 -0.20 15.50
C THR A 123 10.27 0.05 16.39
N ARG A 124 9.89 1.31 16.57
CA ARG A 124 8.71 1.67 17.38
C ARG A 124 7.41 1.18 16.74
N LEU A 125 7.25 1.36 15.44
CA LEU A 125 6.05 0.89 14.73
C LEU A 125 5.97 -0.64 14.75
N ALA A 126 7.08 -1.32 14.52
CA ALA A 126 7.15 -2.78 14.56
C ALA A 126 6.70 -3.33 15.92
N ALA A 127 7.09 -2.66 17.01
CA ALA A 127 6.71 -3.04 18.37
C ALA A 127 5.21 -2.94 18.65
N MET A 128 4.46 -2.21 17.81
CA MET A 128 3.00 -2.11 17.89
C MET A 128 2.28 -3.29 17.22
N THR A 129 3.02 -4.16 16.55
CA THR A 129 2.48 -5.30 15.79
C THR A 129 2.78 -6.62 16.51
N ASP A 130 2.08 -7.67 16.07
CA ASP A 130 2.34 -9.05 16.55
C ASP A 130 3.50 -9.71 15.81
N ARG A 131 4.18 -9.01 14.90
CA ARG A 131 5.21 -9.57 14.01
C ARG A 131 6.39 -8.62 13.75
N PRO A 132 7.10 -8.16 14.79
CA PRO A 132 8.17 -7.16 14.59
C PRO A 132 9.31 -7.65 13.70
N ALA A 133 9.59 -8.94 13.64
CA ALA A 133 10.59 -9.52 12.74
C ALA A 133 10.14 -9.55 11.27
N LYS A 134 8.85 -9.36 11.02
CA LYS A 134 8.23 -9.31 9.68
C LYS A 134 7.75 -7.90 9.32
N PHE A 135 8.32 -6.89 9.96
CA PHE A 135 7.98 -5.48 9.76
C PHE A 135 9.18 -4.74 9.17
N ILE A 136 8.92 -3.89 8.15
CA ILE A 136 9.97 -3.13 7.48
C ILE A 136 9.44 -1.74 7.07
N GLY A 137 10.33 -0.78 6.95
CA GLY A 137 10.02 0.49 6.31
C GLY A 137 10.15 0.37 4.79
N MET A 138 9.14 0.82 4.06
CA MET A 138 9.17 0.97 2.59
C MET A 138 8.76 2.39 2.25
N HIS A 139 9.74 3.29 2.16
CA HIS A 139 9.49 4.69 1.93
C HIS A 139 9.52 5.00 0.43
N PHE A 140 8.34 5.21 -0.13
CA PHE A 140 8.15 5.63 -1.51
C PHE A 140 8.27 7.15 -1.60
N MET A 141 8.72 7.64 -2.75
CA MET A 141 8.87 9.08 -3.01
C MET A 141 7.69 9.62 -3.79
N ASN A 142 7.25 10.83 -3.46
CA ASN A 142 6.14 11.51 -4.14
C ASN A 142 6.67 12.29 -5.35
N PRO A 143 6.03 12.20 -6.53
CA PRO A 143 4.89 11.39 -6.92
C PRO A 143 5.26 9.92 -7.20
N VAL A 144 4.61 8.98 -6.54
CA VAL A 144 4.98 7.55 -6.59
C VAL A 144 5.02 6.98 -8.01
N PRO A 145 4.06 7.26 -8.91
CA PRO A 145 4.09 6.69 -10.26
C PRO A 145 5.28 7.13 -11.12
N ILE A 146 5.99 8.20 -10.73
CA ILE A 146 7.10 8.79 -11.48
C ILE A 146 8.44 8.48 -10.82
N MET A 147 8.49 8.51 -9.50
CA MET A 147 9.72 8.35 -8.73
C MET A 147 10.10 6.87 -8.61
N LYS A 148 11.32 6.55 -9.00
CA LYS A 148 11.79 5.15 -9.05
C LYS A 148 12.41 4.67 -7.75
N LEU A 149 12.82 5.59 -6.87
CA LEU A 149 13.48 5.24 -5.61
C LEU A 149 12.47 4.78 -4.57
N VAL A 150 12.76 3.66 -3.94
CA VAL A 150 12.10 3.20 -2.71
C VAL A 150 13.18 2.91 -1.68
N GLU A 151 13.11 3.57 -0.54
CA GLU A 151 14.03 3.32 0.56
C GLU A 151 13.50 2.17 1.43
N ILE A 152 14.38 1.22 1.70
CA ILE A 152 14.07 0.09 2.58
C ILE A 152 14.78 0.30 3.91
N ILE A 153 14.01 0.40 5.00
CA ILE A 153 14.50 0.71 6.33
C ILE A 153 14.21 -0.46 7.27
N ARG A 154 15.26 -1.07 7.80
CA ARG A 154 15.11 -2.14 8.78
C ARG A 154 14.89 -1.56 10.18
N GLY A 155 13.99 -2.20 10.94
CA GLY A 155 13.94 -2.02 12.39
C GLY A 155 14.95 -2.93 13.08
N ILE A 156 15.04 -2.82 14.40
CA ILE A 156 15.99 -3.62 15.17
C ILE A 156 15.68 -5.13 15.10
N ALA A 157 14.42 -5.49 14.92
CA ALA A 157 13.97 -6.89 14.86
C ALA A 157 13.84 -7.44 13.43
N THR A 158 13.94 -6.57 12.41
CA THR A 158 13.73 -6.99 11.01
C THR A 158 14.80 -7.98 10.54
#